data_5c7604dc42a5929236da60b47b80656a
#
_entry.id   5c7604dc42a5929236da60b47b80656a
#
_cell.length_a   1.000
_cell.length_b   1.000
_cell.length_c   1.000
_cell.angle_alpha   90.00
_cell.angle_beta   90.00
_cell.angle_gamma   90.00
#
_symmetry.space_group_name_H-M   'P 1'
#
loop_
_entity.id
_entity.type
_entity.pdbx_description
1 polymer ?
#
loop_
_entity_poly.entity_id
_entity_poly.type
_entity_poly.pdbx_seq_one_letter_code
_entity_poly.pdbx_strand_id
1 'polypeptide(L)'
;MYEKFPEQLKKDGRFCLWKYEERNGRMTKVPYQTNGRKASSADKNTFSDFRLAVSAMDGYDGIGMGAFDDFCMVDIDHCVFGGKLTQMAEDVVWKMDSYTEFSPSGTGVRIVCKASSLSYDTG
;
A
#
# COMPACT_ATOMS: atom_id res chain seq x y z
N MET A 1 -11.05 -0.71 -10.76
CA MET A 1 -9.93 -1.28 -9.99
C MET A 1 -9.99 -0.85 -8.52
N TYR A 2 -10.22 0.44 -8.26
CA TYR A 2 -10.22 0.95 -6.88
C TYR A 2 -11.61 1.00 -6.24
N GLU A 3 -12.63 0.52 -6.90
CA GLU A 3 -14.02 0.55 -6.43
C GLU A 3 -14.23 -0.26 -5.15
N LYS A 4 -13.44 -1.34 -5.01
CA LYS A 4 -13.50 -2.21 -3.83
C LYS A 4 -12.62 -1.74 -2.68
N PHE A 5 -11.88 -0.65 -2.88
CA PHE A 5 -11.03 -0.09 -1.83
C PHE A 5 -11.93 0.51 -0.74
N PRO A 6 -11.68 0.20 0.55
CA PRO A 6 -12.56 0.65 1.63
C PRO A 6 -12.71 2.16 1.70
N GLU A 7 -13.95 2.64 1.85
CA GLU A 7 -14.25 4.07 1.93
C GLU A 7 -13.52 4.77 3.07
N GLN A 8 -13.36 4.09 4.21
CA GLN A 8 -12.65 4.64 5.35
C GLN A 8 -11.20 4.97 5.01
N LEU A 9 -10.55 4.11 4.25
CA LEU A 9 -9.17 4.34 3.81
C LEU A 9 -9.10 5.46 2.77
N LYS A 10 -10.07 5.53 1.86
CA LYS A 10 -10.14 6.62 0.88
C LYS A 10 -10.28 7.98 1.56
N LYS A 11 -11.07 8.04 2.62
CA LYS A 11 -11.38 9.27 3.32
C LYS A 11 -10.21 9.77 4.17
N ASP A 12 -9.59 8.87 4.92
CA ASP A 12 -8.60 9.23 5.93
C ASP A 12 -7.15 9.01 5.50
N GLY A 13 -6.93 8.21 4.45
CA GLY A 13 -5.59 7.87 3.99
C GLY A 13 -4.91 8.98 3.22
N ARG A 14 -3.61 8.84 3.03
CA ARG A 14 -2.77 9.71 2.20
C ARG A 14 -2.16 8.90 1.08
N PHE A 15 -2.19 9.43 -0.11
CA PHE A 15 -1.90 8.68 -1.32
C PHE A 15 -0.90 9.39 -2.20
N CYS A 16 -0.12 8.61 -2.94
CA CYS A 16 0.76 9.09 -3.99
C CYS A 16 0.54 8.25 -5.24
N LEU A 17 1.17 8.69 -6.32
CA LEU A 17 1.25 7.91 -7.54
C LEU A 17 2.57 7.14 -7.53
N TRP A 18 2.67 6.09 -8.30
CA TRP A 18 3.94 5.41 -8.48
C TRP A 18 4.06 4.88 -9.89
N LYS A 19 5.31 4.70 -10.33
CA LYS A 19 5.60 4.01 -11.58
C LYS A 19 6.90 3.23 -11.45
N TYR A 20 7.02 2.20 -12.26
CA TYR A 20 8.24 1.43 -12.33
C TYR A 20 9.30 2.20 -13.09
N GLU A 21 10.49 2.27 -12.51
CA GLU A 21 11.68 2.84 -13.15
C GLU A 21 12.83 1.89 -12.98
N GLU A 22 13.66 1.78 -13.99
CA GLU A 22 14.85 0.96 -13.91
C GLU A 22 15.93 1.69 -13.12
N ARG A 23 16.47 1.01 -12.12
CA ARG A 23 17.61 1.49 -11.33
C ARG A 23 18.56 0.33 -11.11
N ASN A 24 19.82 0.50 -11.55
CA ASN A 24 20.84 -0.53 -11.40
C ASN A 24 20.42 -1.89 -11.96
N GLY A 25 19.72 -1.89 -13.11
CA GLY A 25 19.26 -3.12 -13.76
C GLY A 25 18.00 -3.73 -13.14
N ARG A 26 17.37 -3.06 -12.19
CA ARG A 26 16.14 -3.54 -11.55
C ARG A 26 15.00 -2.55 -11.73
N MET A 27 13.80 -3.08 -11.93
CA MET A 27 12.59 -2.28 -11.94
C MET A 27 12.19 -1.99 -10.50
N THR A 28 12.12 -0.71 -10.17
CA THR A 28 11.79 -0.24 -8.82
C THR A 28 10.59 0.66 -8.89
N LYS A 29 9.69 0.53 -7.92
CA LYS A 29 8.58 1.47 -7.77
C LYS A 29 9.10 2.80 -7.24
N VAL A 30 8.83 3.86 -7.98
CA VAL A 30 9.24 5.21 -7.58
C VAL A 30 7.97 6.01 -7.29
N PRO A 31 7.84 6.57 -6.07
CA PRO A 31 6.66 7.36 -5.70
C PRO A 31 6.72 8.77 -6.27
N TYR A 32 5.56 9.27 -6.69
CA TYR A 32 5.40 10.61 -7.25
C TYR A 32 4.23 11.33 -6.61
N GLN A 33 4.38 12.64 -6.47
CA GLN A 33 3.29 13.52 -6.09
C GLN A 33 2.35 13.72 -7.29
N THR A 34 1.15 14.18 -7.01
CA THR A 34 0.16 14.46 -8.06
C THR A 34 0.60 15.58 -9.01
N ASN A 35 1.59 16.38 -8.63
CA ASN A 35 2.16 17.43 -9.47
C ASN A 35 3.34 16.97 -10.36
N GLY A 36 3.66 15.67 -10.33
CA GLY A 36 4.74 15.10 -11.12
C GLY A 36 6.12 15.10 -10.48
N ARG A 37 6.26 15.71 -9.30
CA ARG A 37 7.52 15.66 -8.55
C ARG A 37 7.59 14.38 -7.75
N LYS A 38 8.80 13.94 -7.40
CA LYS A 38 8.96 12.76 -6.59
C LYS A 38 8.36 12.96 -5.20
N ALA A 39 7.71 11.92 -4.68
CA ALA A 39 7.18 11.91 -3.32
C ALA A 39 8.19 11.24 -2.38
N SER A 40 8.05 11.51 -1.09
CA SER A 40 8.87 10.88 -0.04
C SER A 40 7.95 10.13 0.92
N SER A 41 8.23 8.85 1.12
CA SER A 41 7.46 8.03 2.07
C SER A 41 7.59 8.52 3.52
N ALA A 42 8.56 9.39 3.79
CA ALA A 42 8.77 9.98 5.11
C ALA A 42 8.10 11.35 5.27
N ASP A 43 7.52 11.90 4.20
CA ASP A 43 6.93 13.25 4.21
C ASP A 43 5.48 13.21 3.76
N LYS A 44 4.57 13.31 4.71
CA LYS A 44 3.13 13.32 4.48
C LYS A 44 2.70 14.42 3.51
N ASN A 45 3.41 15.55 3.49
CA ASN A 45 3.05 16.67 2.63
C ASN A 45 3.26 16.39 1.14
N THR A 46 4.00 15.33 0.80
CA THR A 46 4.16 14.89 -0.59
C THR A 46 3.06 13.92 -1.03
N PHE A 47 2.11 13.62 -0.16
CA PHE A 47 0.96 12.76 -0.45
C PHE A 47 -0.31 13.59 -0.53
N SER A 48 -1.34 13.06 -1.15
CA SER A 48 -2.61 13.74 -1.35
C SER A 48 -3.78 12.88 -0.87
N ASP A 49 -4.99 13.44 -0.96
CA ASP A 49 -6.19 12.63 -0.75
C ASP A 49 -6.38 11.63 -1.92
N PHE A 50 -7.25 10.67 -1.73
CA PHE A 50 -7.49 9.61 -2.71
C PHE A 50 -8.05 10.17 -4.02
N ARG A 51 -8.97 11.10 -3.94
CA ARG A 51 -9.63 11.68 -5.11
C ARG A 51 -8.65 12.37 -6.05
N LEU A 52 -7.75 13.16 -5.48
CA LEU A 52 -6.73 13.86 -6.25
C LEU A 52 -5.76 12.87 -6.90
N ALA A 53 -5.36 11.84 -6.16
CA ALA A 53 -4.47 10.80 -6.68
C ALA A 53 -5.11 10.08 -7.87
N VAL A 54 -6.39 9.70 -7.78
CA VAL A 54 -7.11 9.05 -8.87
C VAL A 54 -7.17 9.97 -10.10
N SER A 55 -7.44 11.26 -9.89
CA SER A 55 -7.55 12.21 -11.00
C SER A 55 -6.22 12.45 -11.73
N ALA A 56 -5.10 12.24 -11.05
CA ALA A 56 -3.76 12.46 -11.59
C ALA A 56 -3.06 11.18 -12.05
N MET A 57 -3.75 10.05 -12.02
CA MET A 57 -3.15 8.73 -12.25
C MET A 57 -2.68 8.48 -13.68
N ASP A 58 -3.15 9.26 -14.65
CA ASP A 58 -2.81 9.05 -16.06
C ASP A 58 -1.30 9.18 -16.26
N GLY A 59 -0.71 8.15 -16.89
CA GLY A 59 0.75 8.09 -17.09
C GLY A 59 1.53 7.41 -15.97
N TYR A 60 0.85 6.96 -14.93
CA TYR A 60 1.46 6.23 -13.81
C TYR A 60 0.96 4.79 -13.76
N ASP A 61 1.70 3.95 -13.05
CA ASP A 61 1.38 2.52 -12.97
C ASP A 61 0.39 2.19 -11.86
N GLY A 62 0.24 3.09 -10.88
CA GLY A 62 -0.73 2.87 -9.82
C GLY A 62 -0.71 3.95 -8.76
N ILE A 63 -1.50 3.71 -7.72
CA ILE A 63 -1.64 4.57 -6.56
C ILE A 63 -1.07 3.84 -5.36
N GLY A 64 -0.28 4.54 -4.55
CA GLY A 64 0.26 4.02 -3.30
C GLY A 64 -0.35 4.74 -2.11
N MET A 65 -0.50 4.05 -1.01
CA MET A 65 -0.94 4.64 0.25
C MET A 65 0.25 4.77 1.20
N GLY A 66 0.37 5.92 1.85
CA GLY A 66 1.42 6.16 2.83
C GLY A 66 1.03 5.69 4.23
N ALA A 67 2.02 5.26 5.01
CA ALA A 67 1.82 4.88 6.41
C ALA A 67 1.96 6.11 7.31
N PHE A 68 0.96 6.98 7.22
CA PHE A 68 0.92 8.24 7.99
C PHE A 68 -0.25 8.24 8.98
N ASP A 69 -0.19 9.18 9.93
CA ASP A 69 -1.18 9.32 10.98
C ASP A 69 -1.28 8.01 11.77
N ASP A 70 -2.46 7.43 11.90
CA ASP A 70 -2.65 6.19 12.64
C ASP A 70 -2.59 4.94 11.75
N PHE A 71 -2.31 5.11 10.46
CA PHE A 71 -2.26 3.97 9.54
C PHE A 71 -0.91 3.28 9.57
N CYS A 72 -0.93 1.96 9.51
CA CYS A 72 0.27 1.16 9.34
C CYS A 72 0.04 0.10 8.26
N MET A 73 1.13 -0.37 7.69
CA MET A 73 1.08 -1.37 6.64
C MET A 73 1.99 -2.53 6.99
N VAL A 74 1.51 -3.74 6.78
CA VAL A 74 2.29 -4.96 6.97
C VAL A 74 2.45 -5.61 5.61
N ASP A 75 3.70 -5.76 5.17
CA ASP A 75 4.03 -6.43 3.92
C ASP A 75 4.61 -7.81 4.23
N ILE A 76 4.08 -8.83 3.56
CA ILE A 76 4.61 -10.19 3.64
C ILE A 76 5.00 -10.58 2.22
N ASP A 77 6.30 -10.74 1.99
CA ASP A 77 6.83 -11.10 0.68
C ASP A 77 6.93 -12.61 0.50
N HIS A 78 6.86 -13.04 -0.77
CA HIS A 78 7.06 -14.44 -1.14
C HIS A 78 6.16 -15.41 -0.37
N CYS A 79 4.91 -15.02 -0.14
CA CYS A 79 3.98 -15.82 0.64
C CYS A 79 2.83 -16.39 -0.20
N VAL A 80 2.86 -16.19 -1.52
CA VAL A 80 1.81 -16.67 -2.41
C VAL A 80 2.40 -17.67 -3.40
N PHE A 81 1.86 -18.88 -3.42
CA PHE A 81 2.28 -19.95 -4.33
C PHE A 81 1.05 -20.57 -4.98
N GLY A 82 1.01 -20.55 -6.33
CA GLY A 82 -0.13 -21.09 -7.04
C GLY A 82 -1.45 -20.42 -6.70
N GLY A 83 -1.42 -19.14 -6.36
CA GLY A 83 -2.61 -18.38 -5.97
C GLY A 83 -3.04 -18.59 -4.51
N LYS A 84 -2.25 -19.34 -3.72
CA LYS A 84 -2.58 -19.62 -2.32
C LYS A 84 -1.53 -19.05 -1.39
N LEU A 85 -1.98 -18.53 -0.25
CA LEU A 85 -1.10 -18.03 0.80
C LEU A 85 -0.40 -19.18 1.53
N THR A 86 0.82 -18.92 2.01
CA THR A 86 1.46 -19.82 2.97
C THR A 86 0.64 -19.82 4.27
N GLN A 87 0.79 -20.87 5.06
CA GLN A 87 0.07 -21.00 6.34
C GLN A 87 0.37 -19.81 7.26
N MET A 88 1.63 -19.39 7.32
CA MET A 88 2.01 -18.24 8.15
C MET A 88 1.30 -16.96 7.70
N ALA A 89 1.28 -16.69 6.40
CA ALA A 89 0.64 -15.49 5.87
C ALA A 89 -0.87 -15.54 6.11
N GLU A 90 -1.49 -16.68 5.92
CA GLU A 90 -2.92 -16.85 6.16
C GLU A 90 -3.27 -16.59 7.62
N ASP A 91 -2.47 -17.07 8.56
CA ASP A 91 -2.67 -16.83 9.98
C ASP A 91 -2.56 -15.33 10.32
N VAL A 92 -1.57 -14.65 9.77
CA VAL A 92 -1.39 -13.20 9.99
C VAL A 92 -2.58 -12.42 9.43
N VAL A 93 -2.99 -12.71 8.20
CA VAL A 93 -4.13 -12.04 7.56
C VAL A 93 -5.39 -12.24 8.38
N TRP A 94 -5.61 -13.46 8.87
CA TRP A 94 -6.77 -13.78 9.71
C TRP A 94 -6.77 -12.99 11.01
N LYS A 95 -5.61 -12.94 11.70
CA LYS A 95 -5.49 -12.24 12.98
C LYS A 95 -5.63 -10.73 12.85
N MET A 96 -5.09 -10.17 11.78
CA MET A 96 -5.15 -8.72 11.55
C MET A 96 -6.57 -8.26 11.22
N ASP A 97 -7.35 -9.11 10.55
CA ASP A 97 -8.74 -8.83 10.15
C ASP A 97 -8.92 -7.40 9.60
N SER A 98 -8.00 -7.01 8.72
CA SER A 98 -7.96 -5.68 8.14
C SER A 98 -7.88 -5.77 6.63
N TYR A 99 -8.01 -4.62 5.94
CA TYR A 99 -7.91 -4.62 4.49
C TYR A 99 -6.61 -5.25 4.04
N THR A 100 -6.72 -6.23 3.16
CA THR A 100 -5.58 -6.98 2.64
C THR A 100 -5.66 -7.04 1.13
N GLU A 101 -4.51 -6.83 0.46
CA GLU A 101 -4.42 -6.93 -0.99
C GLU A 101 -3.17 -7.72 -1.38
N PHE A 102 -3.19 -8.30 -2.57
CA PHE A 102 -2.00 -8.90 -3.14
C PHE A 102 -1.05 -7.80 -3.60
N SER A 103 0.26 -8.06 -3.47
CA SER A 103 1.26 -7.17 -4.04
C SER A 103 1.13 -7.16 -5.57
N PRO A 104 1.62 -6.12 -6.27
CA PRO A 104 1.55 -6.07 -7.74
C PRO A 104 2.20 -7.25 -8.43
N SER A 105 3.23 -7.85 -7.82
CA SER A 105 3.88 -9.04 -8.36
C SER A 105 3.04 -10.31 -8.18
N GLY A 106 2.02 -10.27 -7.33
CA GLY A 106 1.20 -11.43 -7.00
C GLY A 106 1.86 -12.44 -6.07
N THR A 107 3.06 -12.15 -5.55
CA THR A 107 3.82 -13.09 -4.70
C THR A 107 3.76 -12.75 -3.23
N GLY A 108 3.23 -11.60 -2.88
CA GLY A 108 3.10 -11.16 -1.49
C GLY A 108 1.74 -10.55 -1.20
N VAL A 109 1.55 -10.14 0.04
CA VAL A 109 0.33 -9.43 0.47
C VAL A 109 0.69 -8.19 1.26
N ARG A 110 -0.19 -7.22 1.23
CA ARG A 110 -0.12 -6.00 2.03
C ARG A 110 -1.38 -5.87 2.87
N ILE A 111 -1.21 -5.65 4.15
CA ILE A 111 -2.30 -5.43 5.08
C ILE A 111 -2.25 -3.98 5.54
N VAL A 112 -3.38 -3.27 5.44
CA VAL A 112 -3.49 -1.87 5.88
C VAL A 112 -4.43 -1.83 7.07
N CYS A 113 -3.98 -1.23 8.16
CA CYS A 113 -4.75 -1.17 9.40
C CYS A 113 -4.47 0.13 10.14
N LYS A 114 -5.26 0.42 11.16
CA LYS A 114 -4.96 1.51 12.09
C LYS A 114 -4.11 0.97 13.23
N ALA A 115 -3.02 1.67 13.53
CA ALA A 115 -2.10 1.26 14.59
C ALA A 115 -2.79 1.20 15.94
N SER A 116 -3.75 2.09 16.19
CA SER A 116 -4.52 2.12 17.43
C SER A 116 -5.40 0.89 17.63
N SER A 117 -5.73 0.17 16.56
CA SER A 117 -6.55 -1.05 16.65
C SER A 117 -5.71 -2.31 16.80
N LEU A 118 -4.37 -2.19 16.77
CA LEU A 118 -3.48 -3.32 17.00
C LEU A 118 -3.28 -3.53 18.49
N SER A 119 -3.53 -4.75 18.95
CA SER A 119 -3.11 -5.12 20.29
C SER A 119 -1.67 -5.63 20.19
N TYR A 120 -0.76 -4.89 20.81
CA TYR A 120 0.63 -5.32 20.85
C TYR A 120 0.79 -6.38 21.95
N ASP A 121 0.89 -7.59 21.52
CA ASP A 121 1.35 -8.64 22.39
C ASP A 121 2.86 -8.75 22.19
N THR A 122 3.59 -8.15 23.11
CA THR A 122 5.05 -8.18 23.09
C THR A 122 5.63 -9.41 23.78
N GLY A 123 4.76 -10.31 24.15
CA GLY A 123 5.17 -11.58 24.77
C GLY A 123 5.70 -12.60 23.80
#